data_eb872111f6633ace80c6cdbd2bbd8f84
#
_entry.id   eb872111f6633ace80c6cdbd2bbd8f84
#
_cell.length_a   1.000
_cell.length_b   1.000
_cell.length_c   1.000
_cell.angle_alpha   90.00
_cell.angle_beta   90.00
_cell.angle_gamma   90.00
#
_symmetry.space_group_name_H-M   'P 1'
#
loop_
_entity.id
_entity.type
_entity.pdbx_description
1 polymer ?
#
loop_
_entity_poly.entity_id
_entity_poly.type
_entity_poly.pdbx_seq_one_letter_code
_entity_poly.pdbx_strand_id
1 'polypeptide(L)'
;MKERDTREIGGAWRAAQRHGVAEPGPVLAPFVERIWWACWSYARPYRQVVVPFPGVHLTVRPGCAPEVHGVATSRRIRELDGEGRVTGVEFRPGGFRPFLRSRVAALTDRVVGVADVPGLRGTPAEPGGPHELRAWLEPLVPAHDPAAEWAAETVALVAADRTIVRVDQLAELRGTHVRGLQRRFAEYVGVGPKRVIRRYRLREVTERMAHARPVDWAALAAELGFADQAHLARDFAALFGEPLTHYAARY
;
A
#
# COMPACT_ATOMS: atom_id res chain seq x y z
N MET A 1 -18.89 -1.38 11.88
CA MET A 1 -18.35 -0.05 11.48
C MET A 1 -17.59 -0.29 10.18
N LYS A 2 -18.08 0.21 9.03
CA LYS A 2 -17.41 -0.01 7.74
C LYS A 2 -16.07 0.70 7.77
N GLU A 3 -15.00 -0.04 7.60
CA GLU A 3 -13.65 0.47 7.48
C GLU A 3 -13.61 1.54 6.38
N ARG A 4 -13.23 2.77 6.74
CA ARG A 4 -13.14 3.88 5.78
C ARG A 4 -11.98 3.61 4.84
N ASP A 5 -12.25 3.54 3.55
CA ASP A 5 -11.18 3.43 2.55
C ASP A 5 -10.40 4.75 2.50
N THR A 6 -9.24 4.78 3.19
CA THR A 6 -8.34 5.93 3.23
C THR A 6 -7.60 6.17 1.91
N ARG A 7 -7.85 5.32 0.90
CA ARG A 7 -7.21 5.40 -0.43
C ARG A 7 -7.92 6.36 -1.37
N GLU A 8 -9.07 6.93 -0.93
CA GLU A 8 -9.89 7.74 -1.81
C GLU A 8 -10.27 9.11 -1.24
N ILE A 9 -10.18 10.08 -2.12
CA ILE A 9 -10.51 11.46 -1.87
C ILE A 9 -11.81 11.79 -2.61
N GLY A 10 -12.93 11.76 -1.89
CA GLY A 10 -14.23 12.21 -2.39
C GLY A 10 -15.24 11.11 -2.64
N GLY A 11 -16.22 10.92 -1.85
CA GLY A 11 -17.21 9.84 -1.80
C GLY A 11 -18.08 9.55 -3.05
N ALA A 12 -17.81 10.17 -4.19
CA ALA A 12 -18.53 9.97 -5.45
C ALA A 12 -18.44 8.51 -5.99
N TRP A 13 -17.36 7.81 -5.69
CA TRP A 13 -17.16 6.42 -6.09
C TRP A 13 -18.19 5.44 -5.50
N ARG A 14 -18.72 5.73 -4.31
CA ARG A 14 -19.65 4.82 -3.61
C ARG A 14 -20.91 4.48 -4.41
N ALA A 15 -21.33 5.38 -5.27
CA ALA A 15 -22.49 5.18 -6.13
C ALA A 15 -22.16 4.38 -7.40
N ALA A 16 -20.92 4.48 -7.91
CA ALA A 16 -20.51 3.97 -9.21
C ALA A 16 -19.49 2.81 -9.12
N GLN A 17 -18.97 2.49 -7.93
CA GLN A 17 -18.03 1.39 -7.73
C GLN A 17 -18.53 0.36 -6.72
N ARG A 18 -18.24 -0.90 -7.00
CA ARG A 18 -18.32 -2.00 -6.04
C ARG A 18 -16.92 -2.58 -5.86
N HIS A 19 -16.56 -2.90 -4.65
CA HIS A 19 -15.27 -3.50 -4.34
C HIS A 19 -15.42 -4.53 -3.22
N GLY A 20 -14.47 -5.42 -3.13
CA GLY A 20 -14.40 -6.38 -2.05
C GLY A 20 -12.97 -6.88 -1.84
N VAL A 21 -12.81 -7.59 -0.76
CA VAL A 21 -11.56 -8.21 -0.34
C VAL A 21 -11.82 -9.69 -0.09
N ALA A 22 -10.88 -10.51 -0.49
CA ALA A 22 -10.83 -11.93 -0.19
C ALA A 22 -9.54 -12.26 0.56
N GLU A 23 -9.64 -13.17 1.50
CA GLU A 23 -8.49 -13.67 2.24
C GLU A 23 -7.54 -14.44 1.32
N PRO A 24 -6.22 -14.31 1.51
CA PRO A 24 -5.25 -14.97 0.66
C PRO A 24 -5.21 -16.49 0.85
N GLY A 25 -5.77 -17.01 1.95
CA GLY A 25 -5.62 -18.40 2.35
C GLY A 25 -4.25 -18.70 2.98
N PRO A 26 -4.11 -19.85 3.65
CA PRO A 26 -2.93 -20.16 4.47
C PRO A 26 -1.62 -20.23 3.68
N VAL A 27 -1.67 -20.66 2.42
CA VAL A 27 -0.49 -20.82 1.56
C VAL A 27 0.10 -19.46 1.17
N LEU A 28 -0.75 -18.49 0.85
CA LEU A 28 -0.33 -17.13 0.42
C LEU A 28 -0.17 -16.16 1.59
N ALA A 29 -0.77 -16.41 2.75
CA ALA A 29 -0.77 -15.47 3.88
C ALA A 29 0.63 -14.98 4.33
N PRO A 30 1.71 -15.76 4.22
CA PRO A 30 3.06 -15.24 4.52
C PRO A 30 3.52 -14.14 3.56
N PHE A 31 3.00 -14.10 2.35
CA PHE A 31 3.45 -13.21 1.27
C PHE A 31 2.42 -12.14 0.91
N VAL A 32 1.14 -12.46 1.04
CA VAL A 32 0.01 -11.66 0.56
C VAL A 32 -0.76 -11.11 1.74
N GLU A 33 -1.03 -9.81 1.71
CA GLU A 33 -1.90 -9.15 2.69
C GLU A 33 -3.36 -9.43 2.39
N ARG A 34 -3.76 -9.27 1.13
CA ARG A 34 -5.14 -9.51 0.67
C ARG A 34 -5.21 -9.65 -0.84
N ILE A 35 -6.29 -10.28 -1.30
CA ILE A 35 -6.72 -10.25 -2.69
C ILE A 35 -7.94 -9.35 -2.75
N TRP A 36 -7.97 -8.38 -3.66
CA TRP A 36 -9.04 -7.40 -3.76
C TRP A 36 -9.56 -7.30 -5.17
N TRP A 37 -10.78 -6.81 -5.31
CA TRP A 37 -11.38 -6.54 -6.61
C TRP A 37 -12.17 -5.23 -6.57
N ALA A 38 -12.30 -4.60 -7.72
CA ALA A 38 -13.18 -3.46 -7.93
C ALA A 38 -13.83 -3.53 -9.30
N CYS A 39 -15.10 -3.12 -9.35
CA CYS A 39 -15.87 -2.92 -10.58
C CYS A 39 -16.43 -1.51 -10.55
N TRP A 40 -16.51 -0.88 -11.71
CA TRP A 40 -17.07 0.47 -11.85
C TRP A 40 -17.93 0.61 -13.09
N SER A 41 -18.86 1.58 -13.04
CA SER A 41 -19.66 2.02 -14.17
C SER A 41 -19.83 3.54 -14.07
N TYR A 42 -19.11 4.27 -14.91
CA TYR A 42 -19.11 5.73 -14.94
C TYR A 42 -19.63 6.25 -16.26
N ALA A 43 -20.62 7.15 -16.21
CA ALA A 43 -21.13 7.84 -17.39
C ALA A 43 -20.18 8.92 -17.94
N ARG A 44 -19.22 9.34 -17.12
CA ARG A 44 -18.16 10.31 -17.47
C ARG A 44 -16.85 9.89 -16.78
N PRO A 45 -15.69 10.18 -17.35
CA PRO A 45 -14.40 9.85 -16.75
C PRO A 45 -14.29 10.33 -15.31
N TYR A 46 -13.92 9.43 -14.40
CA TYR A 46 -13.70 9.70 -12.99
C TYR A 46 -12.21 9.58 -12.64
N ARG A 47 -11.65 10.62 -12.03
CA ARG A 47 -10.25 10.63 -11.60
C ARG A 47 -10.13 10.14 -10.16
N GLN A 48 -9.79 8.88 -10.02
CA GLN A 48 -9.56 8.27 -8.71
C GLN A 48 -8.14 8.55 -8.23
N VAL A 49 -8.00 9.12 -7.03
CA VAL A 49 -6.71 9.24 -6.35
C VAL A 49 -6.45 7.97 -5.54
N VAL A 50 -5.34 7.31 -5.83
CA VAL A 50 -4.89 6.13 -5.09
C VAL A 50 -3.74 6.54 -4.18
N VAL A 51 -3.98 6.50 -2.87
CA VAL A 51 -2.94 6.73 -1.86
C VAL A 51 -2.16 5.42 -1.70
N PRO A 52 -0.85 5.42 -1.99
CA PRO A 52 -0.08 4.19 -2.01
C PRO A 52 0.21 3.67 -0.61
N PHE A 53 0.16 2.36 -0.45
CA PHE A 53 0.63 1.62 0.71
C PHE A 53 2.06 1.09 0.46
N PRO A 54 2.87 0.78 1.48
CA PRO A 54 4.23 0.28 1.30
C PRO A 54 4.26 -1.21 0.90
N GLY A 55 3.48 -1.57 -0.12
CA GLY A 55 3.40 -2.91 -0.68
C GLY A 55 3.50 -2.89 -2.20
N VAL A 56 3.92 -4.01 -2.77
CA VAL A 56 3.83 -4.27 -4.21
C VAL A 56 2.43 -4.78 -4.52
N HIS A 57 1.88 -4.38 -5.65
CA HIS A 57 0.58 -4.85 -6.13
C HIS A 57 0.72 -5.56 -7.46
N LEU A 58 0.04 -6.67 -7.62
CA LEU A 58 -0.24 -7.27 -8.91
C LEU A 58 -1.67 -6.94 -9.28
N THR A 59 -1.91 -6.52 -10.51
CA THR A 59 -3.26 -6.22 -11.00
C THR A 59 -3.52 -6.91 -12.33
N VAL A 60 -4.74 -7.38 -12.48
CA VAL A 60 -5.21 -8.01 -13.70
C VAL A 60 -6.53 -7.37 -14.12
N ARG A 61 -6.62 -6.99 -15.37
CA ARG A 61 -7.80 -6.39 -16.00
C ARG A 61 -8.17 -7.19 -17.25
N PRO A 62 -9.46 -7.36 -17.56
CA PRO A 62 -9.88 -8.01 -18.80
C PRO A 62 -9.24 -7.36 -20.03
N GLY A 63 -8.75 -8.18 -20.95
CA GLY A 63 -8.14 -7.72 -22.18
C GLY A 63 -6.79 -7.00 -22.03
N CYS A 64 -6.21 -6.97 -20.82
CA CYS A 64 -4.91 -6.35 -20.55
C CYS A 64 -3.92 -7.37 -20.02
N ALA A 65 -2.64 -7.21 -20.36
CA ALA A 65 -1.58 -7.99 -19.73
C ALA A 65 -1.55 -7.70 -18.22
N PRO A 66 -1.31 -8.72 -17.38
CA PRO A 66 -1.16 -8.52 -15.93
C PRO A 66 0.07 -7.66 -15.60
N GLU A 67 -0.10 -6.74 -14.67
CA GLU A 67 0.91 -5.76 -14.28
C GLU A 67 1.31 -5.90 -12.82
N VAL A 68 2.60 -5.76 -12.56
CA VAL A 68 3.17 -5.61 -11.21
C VAL A 68 3.54 -4.15 -10.99
N HIS A 69 2.91 -3.55 -9.99
CA HIS A 69 3.14 -2.18 -9.57
C HIS A 69 4.06 -2.18 -8.35
N GLY A 70 5.26 -1.66 -8.53
CA GLY A 70 6.19 -1.45 -7.43
C GLY A 70 5.65 -0.42 -6.42
N VAL A 71 6.30 -0.35 -5.26
CA VAL A 71 5.92 0.58 -4.20
C VAL A 71 5.97 2.01 -4.72
N ALA A 72 4.83 2.69 -4.71
CA ALA A 72 4.76 4.06 -5.16
C ALA A 72 5.26 5.03 -4.08
N THR A 73 6.02 6.04 -4.45
CA THR A 73 6.52 7.07 -3.52
C THR A 73 5.59 8.27 -3.41
N SER A 74 4.66 8.43 -4.34
CA SER A 74 3.64 9.47 -4.37
C SER A 74 2.27 8.89 -4.72
N ARG A 75 1.22 9.67 -4.51
CA ARG A 75 -0.12 9.30 -4.96
C ARG A 75 -0.15 9.04 -6.47
N ARG A 76 -1.03 8.15 -6.87
CA ARG A 76 -1.33 7.89 -8.29
C ARG A 76 -2.73 8.37 -8.61
N ILE A 77 -2.92 8.85 -9.82
CA ILE A 77 -4.24 9.16 -10.36
C ILE A 77 -4.58 8.10 -11.38
N ARG A 78 -5.76 7.49 -11.22
CA ARG A 78 -6.35 6.56 -12.18
C ARG A 78 -7.57 7.22 -12.79
N GLU A 79 -7.65 7.24 -14.10
CA GLU A 79 -8.86 7.60 -14.80
C GLU A 79 -9.68 6.34 -15.03
N LEU A 80 -10.91 6.35 -14.54
CA LEU A 80 -11.88 5.27 -14.69
C LEU A 80 -13.00 5.79 -15.58
N ASP A 81 -13.22 5.13 -16.70
CA ASP A 81 -14.23 5.51 -17.67
C ASP A 81 -15.08 4.31 -18.04
N GLY A 82 -16.35 4.56 -18.41
CA GLY A 82 -17.29 3.51 -18.80
C GLY A 82 -17.40 2.40 -17.75
N GLU A 83 -17.55 1.18 -18.20
CA GLU A 83 -17.59 -0.02 -17.37
C GLU A 83 -16.23 -0.70 -17.33
N GLY A 84 -15.85 -1.15 -16.13
CA GLY A 84 -14.58 -1.85 -15.98
C GLY A 84 -14.49 -2.65 -14.70
N ARG A 85 -13.51 -3.54 -14.66
CA ARG A 85 -13.16 -4.32 -13.48
C ARG A 85 -11.66 -4.51 -13.37
N VAL A 86 -11.20 -4.71 -12.15
CA VAL A 86 -9.82 -5.07 -11.82
C VAL A 86 -9.82 -6.03 -10.65
N THR A 87 -8.97 -7.03 -10.71
CA THR A 87 -8.64 -7.87 -9.55
C THR A 87 -7.17 -7.68 -9.24
N GLY A 88 -6.81 -7.63 -7.97
CA GLY A 88 -5.44 -7.39 -7.57
C GLY A 88 -5.02 -8.18 -6.34
N VAL A 89 -3.72 -8.41 -6.24
CA VAL A 89 -3.05 -8.94 -5.06
C VAL A 89 -2.24 -7.81 -4.45
N GLU A 90 -2.44 -7.56 -3.16
CA GLU A 90 -1.58 -6.69 -2.36
C GLU A 90 -0.61 -7.58 -1.59
N PHE A 91 0.67 -7.47 -1.91
CA PHE A 91 1.71 -8.21 -1.19
C PHE A 91 2.05 -7.50 0.11
N ARG A 92 2.29 -8.28 1.15
CA ARG A 92 2.83 -7.75 2.41
C ARG A 92 4.18 -7.06 2.16
N PRO A 93 4.50 -6.01 2.90
CA PRO A 93 5.86 -5.46 2.87
C PRO A 93 6.88 -6.58 3.12
N GLY A 94 7.84 -6.73 2.21
CA GLY A 94 8.78 -7.87 2.23
C GLY A 94 8.32 -9.10 1.46
N GLY A 95 7.03 -9.38 1.38
CA GLY A 95 6.49 -10.61 0.79
C GLY A 95 6.72 -10.78 -0.71
N PHE A 96 7.00 -9.71 -1.45
CA PHE A 96 7.23 -9.78 -2.90
C PHE A 96 8.68 -10.10 -3.30
N ARG A 97 9.66 -9.85 -2.42
CA ARG A 97 11.09 -10.04 -2.73
C ARG A 97 11.43 -11.46 -3.20
N PRO A 98 10.90 -12.53 -2.58
CA PRO A 98 11.17 -13.91 -3.02
C PRO A 98 10.69 -14.21 -4.45
N PHE A 99 9.59 -13.61 -4.91
CA PHE A 99 9.10 -13.73 -6.29
C PHE A 99 9.99 -12.94 -7.27
N LEU A 100 10.40 -11.73 -6.89
CA LEU A 100 11.20 -10.84 -7.73
C LEU A 100 12.63 -11.34 -7.93
N ARG A 101 13.21 -12.04 -6.94
CA ARG A 101 14.59 -12.52 -6.90
C ARG A 101 15.64 -11.41 -7.04
N SER A 102 15.24 -10.16 -6.86
CA SER A 102 16.10 -8.98 -6.84
C SER A 102 15.54 -7.96 -5.83
N ARG A 103 16.28 -6.87 -5.59
CA ARG A 103 15.83 -5.85 -4.63
C ARG A 103 14.50 -5.22 -5.05
N VAL A 104 13.56 -5.11 -4.12
CA VAL A 104 12.23 -4.51 -4.38
C VAL A 104 12.35 -3.02 -4.77
N ALA A 105 13.40 -2.33 -4.29
CA ALA A 105 13.67 -0.95 -4.68
C ALA A 105 13.88 -0.76 -6.19
N ALA A 106 14.24 -1.79 -6.95
CA ALA A 106 14.31 -1.72 -8.40
C ALA A 106 12.96 -1.50 -9.09
N LEU A 107 11.86 -1.82 -8.38
CA LEU A 107 10.49 -1.60 -8.86
C LEU A 107 9.84 -0.31 -8.33
N THR A 108 10.51 0.42 -7.45
CA THR A 108 9.92 1.64 -6.86
C THR A 108 9.50 2.62 -7.94
N ASP A 109 8.25 3.09 -7.87
CA ASP A 109 7.58 3.96 -8.85
C ASP A 109 7.46 3.38 -10.28
N ARG A 110 7.76 2.09 -10.47
CA ARG A 110 7.68 1.42 -11.77
C ARG A 110 6.49 0.49 -11.86
N VAL A 111 6.07 0.22 -13.09
CA VAL A 111 5.14 -0.83 -13.47
C VAL A 111 5.85 -1.73 -14.46
N VAL A 112 5.78 -3.04 -14.23
CA VAL A 112 6.39 -4.06 -15.10
C VAL A 112 5.36 -5.14 -15.41
N GLY A 113 5.56 -5.88 -16.51
CA GLY A 113 4.75 -7.05 -16.81
C GLY A 113 5.01 -8.19 -15.84
N VAL A 114 4.03 -9.06 -15.63
CA VAL A 114 4.22 -10.30 -14.85
C VAL A 114 5.36 -11.15 -15.42
N ALA A 115 5.50 -11.16 -16.76
CA ALA A 115 6.56 -11.91 -17.44
C ALA A 115 7.98 -11.44 -17.09
N ASP A 116 8.13 -10.20 -16.62
CA ASP A 116 9.42 -9.62 -16.19
C ASP A 116 9.79 -10.00 -14.76
N VAL A 117 8.91 -10.71 -14.04
CA VAL A 117 9.14 -11.15 -12.66
C VAL A 117 9.51 -12.64 -12.63
N PRO A 118 10.77 -12.99 -12.29
CA PRO A 118 11.27 -14.36 -12.44
C PRO A 118 10.52 -15.44 -11.67
N GLY A 119 9.87 -15.08 -10.56
CA GLY A 119 9.08 -15.99 -9.73
C GLY A 119 7.61 -16.10 -10.13
N LEU A 120 7.13 -15.25 -11.05
CA LEU A 120 5.77 -15.30 -11.57
C LEU A 120 5.80 -15.89 -12.99
N ARG A 121 5.34 -17.12 -13.12
CA ARG A 121 5.34 -17.84 -14.40
C ARG A 121 3.93 -18.08 -14.88
N GLY A 122 3.77 -18.10 -16.19
CA GLY A 122 2.46 -18.20 -16.81
C GLY A 122 1.68 -16.88 -16.68
N THR A 123 0.63 -16.77 -17.43
CA THR A 123 -0.32 -15.65 -17.31
C THR A 123 -1.53 -16.22 -16.57
N PRO A 124 -2.05 -15.56 -15.52
CA PRO A 124 -3.37 -15.94 -15.06
C PRO A 124 -4.29 -15.89 -16.25
N ALA A 125 -4.98 -16.99 -16.54
CA ALA A 125 -6.07 -17.00 -17.51
C ALA A 125 -6.98 -15.81 -17.16
N GLU A 126 -7.66 -15.19 -18.13
CA GLU A 126 -8.50 -14.02 -17.87
C GLU A 126 -9.19 -14.15 -16.52
N PRO A 127 -8.82 -13.35 -15.50
CA PRO A 127 -9.22 -13.67 -14.15
C PRO A 127 -10.69 -13.42 -13.99
N GLY A 128 -11.43 -14.47 -13.76
CA GLY A 128 -12.82 -14.39 -13.34
C GLY A 128 -12.98 -13.61 -12.04
N GLY A 129 -12.01 -13.72 -11.11
CA GLY A 129 -12.09 -13.06 -9.82
C GLY A 129 -10.95 -13.43 -8.86
N PRO A 130 -11.11 -13.12 -7.56
CA PRO A 130 -10.08 -13.38 -6.54
C PRO A 130 -9.69 -14.84 -6.38
N HIS A 131 -10.63 -15.76 -6.59
CA HIS A 131 -10.40 -17.19 -6.45
C HIS A 131 -9.42 -17.72 -7.51
N GLU A 132 -9.62 -17.35 -8.78
CA GLU A 132 -8.77 -17.77 -9.89
C GLU A 132 -7.37 -17.15 -9.77
N LEU A 133 -7.29 -15.91 -9.31
CA LEU A 133 -6.01 -15.25 -9.08
C LEU A 133 -5.23 -15.91 -7.93
N ARG A 134 -5.94 -16.34 -6.88
CA ARG A 134 -5.36 -17.13 -5.80
C ARG A 134 -4.86 -18.48 -6.30
N ALA A 135 -5.69 -19.24 -7.01
CA ALA A 135 -5.34 -20.56 -7.54
C ALA A 135 -4.14 -20.52 -8.49
N TRP A 136 -4.00 -19.44 -9.27
CA TRP A 136 -2.82 -19.24 -10.12
C TRP A 136 -1.56 -18.95 -9.31
N LEU A 137 -1.67 -18.16 -8.21
CA LEU A 137 -0.50 -17.73 -7.44
C LEU A 137 0.00 -18.80 -6.45
N GLU A 138 -0.89 -19.62 -5.89
CA GLU A 138 -0.53 -20.65 -4.89
C GLU A 138 0.60 -21.60 -5.33
N PRO A 139 0.61 -22.15 -6.56
CA PRO A 139 1.71 -23.01 -7.02
C PRO A 139 3.04 -22.28 -7.22
N LEU A 140 3.03 -20.95 -7.25
CA LEU A 140 4.21 -20.10 -7.49
C LEU A 140 4.88 -19.64 -6.20
N VAL A 141 4.32 -20.00 -5.04
CA VAL A 141 4.84 -19.60 -3.72
C VAL A 141 6.29 -20.03 -3.57
N PRO A 142 7.21 -19.09 -3.32
CA PRO A 142 8.62 -19.39 -3.14
C PRO A 142 8.88 -20.04 -1.77
N ALA A 143 10.09 -20.58 -1.60
CA ALA A 143 10.53 -21.03 -0.29
C ALA A 143 10.50 -19.89 0.73
N HIS A 144 10.34 -20.26 1.99
CA HIS A 144 10.37 -19.31 3.11
C HIS A 144 11.68 -18.51 3.15
N ASP A 145 11.55 -17.20 3.32
CA ASP A 145 12.68 -16.27 3.44
C ASP A 145 12.59 -15.54 4.79
N PRO A 146 13.40 -15.92 5.79
CA PRO A 146 13.40 -15.29 7.12
C PRO A 146 13.69 -13.79 7.08
N ALA A 147 14.43 -13.32 6.09
CA ALA A 147 14.73 -11.90 5.96
C ALA A 147 13.52 -11.11 5.38
N ALA A 148 12.72 -11.74 4.53
CA ALA A 148 11.43 -11.19 4.09
C ALA A 148 10.44 -11.09 5.25
N GLU A 149 10.36 -12.13 6.08
CA GLU A 149 9.52 -12.15 7.29
C GLU A 149 9.96 -11.07 8.28
N TRP A 150 11.27 -10.96 8.57
CA TRP A 150 11.81 -9.89 9.40
C TRP A 150 11.43 -8.50 8.89
N ALA A 151 11.44 -8.27 7.58
CA ALA A 151 11.04 -7.00 6.98
C ALA A 151 9.54 -6.74 7.15
N ALA A 152 8.70 -7.78 6.96
CA ALA A 152 7.25 -7.70 7.17
C ALA A 152 6.91 -7.36 8.62
N GLU A 153 7.51 -8.06 9.58
CA GLU A 153 7.36 -7.79 11.01
C GLU A 153 7.81 -6.38 11.40
N THR A 154 8.92 -5.91 10.82
CA THR A 154 9.42 -4.56 11.08
C THR A 154 8.44 -3.49 10.61
N VAL A 155 7.81 -3.69 9.46
CA VAL A 155 6.76 -2.79 8.97
C VAL A 155 5.49 -2.91 9.80
N ALA A 156 5.10 -4.12 10.21
CA ALA A 156 3.97 -4.35 11.11
C ALA A 156 4.17 -3.66 12.48
N LEU A 157 5.40 -3.70 13.01
CA LEU A 157 5.74 -2.99 14.24
C LEU A 157 5.52 -1.47 14.09
N VAL A 158 5.98 -0.87 12.98
CA VAL A 158 5.73 0.56 12.69
C VAL A 158 4.24 0.86 12.56
N ALA A 159 3.46 -0.06 12.01
CA ALA A 159 2.01 0.10 11.87
C ALA A 159 1.30 0.06 13.23
N ALA A 160 1.71 -0.85 14.12
CA ALA A 160 1.09 -1.09 15.42
C ALA A 160 1.50 -0.06 16.49
N ASP A 161 2.78 0.32 16.51
CA ASP A 161 3.33 1.23 17.52
C ASP A 161 3.45 2.65 16.99
N ARG A 162 2.55 3.52 17.46
CA ARG A 162 2.47 4.94 17.07
C ARG A 162 3.62 5.77 17.62
N THR A 163 4.33 5.30 18.62
CA THR A 163 5.46 6.01 19.24
C THR A 163 6.74 5.92 18.40
N ILE A 164 6.79 5.01 17.42
CA ILE A 164 7.89 4.90 16.48
C ILE A 164 7.79 6.01 15.43
N VAL A 165 8.50 7.11 15.66
CA VAL A 165 8.51 8.30 14.79
C VAL A 165 9.87 8.54 14.13
N ARG A 166 10.94 7.83 14.55
CA ARG A 166 12.31 8.01 14.08
C ARG A 166 12.95 6.69 13.63
N VAL A 167 13.87 6.80 12.68
CA VAL A 167 14.55 5.64 12.07
C VAL A 167 15.55 5.00 13.01
N ASP A 168 16.25 5.79 13.82
CA ASP A 168 17.20 5.31 14.83
C ASP A 168 16.49 4.51 15.93
N GLN A 169 15.35 4.99 16.42
CA GLN A 169 14.47 4.28 17.35
C GLN A 169 14.05 2.91 16.78
N LEU A 170 13.59 2.86 15.52
CA LEU A 170 13.22 1.61 14.86
C LEU A 170 14.42 0.67 14.71
N ALA A 171 15.60 1.21 14.39
CA ALA A 171 16.82 0.41 14.26
C ALA A 171 17.22 -0.23 15.59
N GLU A 172 17.14 0.51 16.70
CA GLU A 172 17.39 0.03 18.05
C GLU A 172 16.40 -1.08 18.45
N LEU A 173 15.10 -0.86 18.27
CA LEU A 173 14.06 -1.86 18.56
C LEU A 173 14.24 -3.17 17.76
N ARG A 174 14.83 -3.10 16.58
CA ARG A 174 15.09 -4.28 15.73
C ARG A 174 16.53 -4.82 15.86
N GLY A 175 17.28 -4.38 16.86
CA GLY A 175 18.64 -4.86 17.14
C GLY A 175 19.60 -4.66 15.96
N THR A 176 19.47 -3.54 15.23
CA THR A 176 20.30 -3.24 14.05
C THR A 176 20.72 -1.77 14.02
N HIS A 177 21.61 -1.41 13.11
CA HIS A 177 22.00 -0.02 12.89
C HIS A 177 21.24 0.60 11.70
N VAL A 178 21.12 1.93 11.66
CA VAL A 178 20.33 2.66 10.65
C VAL A 178 20.68 2.25 9.20
N ARG A 179 21.99 2.12 8.87
CA ARG A 179 22.40 1.68 7.53
C ARG A 179 21.95 0.25 7.20
N GLY A 180 22.02 -0.66 8.19
CA GLY A 180 21.53 -2.03 8.06
C GLY A 180 20.03 -2.08 7.78
N LEU A 181 19.26 -1.29 8.55
CA LEU A 181 17.83 -1.14 8.38
C LEU A 181 17.49 -0.57 6.98
N GLN A 182 18.16 0.51 6.55
CA GLN A 182 17.96 1.10 5.22
C GLN A 182 18.23 0.12 4.09
N ARG A 183 19.33 -0.67 4.18
CA ARG A 183 19.67 -1.69 3.19
C ARG A 183 18.59 -2.78 3.10
N ARG A 184 18.13 -3.30 4.24
CA ARG A 184 17.06 -4.30 4.28
C ARG A 184 15.74 -3.75 3.73
N PHE A 185 15.40 -2.51 4.04
CA PHE A 185 14.20 -1.87 3.50
C PHE A 185 14.28 -1.66 1.99
N ALA A 186 15.44 -1.29 1.45
CA ALA A 186 15.65 -1.22 -0.01
C ALA A 186 15.54 -2.60 -0.66
N GLU A 187 16.05 -3.64 -0.01
CA GLU A 187 16.03 -5.02 -0.51
C GLU A 187 14.61 -5.61 -0.51
N TYR A 188 13.88 -5.49 0.61
CA TYR A 188 12.64 -6.21 0.85
C TYR A 188 11.37 -5.36 0.74
N VAL A 189 11.42 -4.09 1.13
CA VAL A 189 10.23 -3.21 1.18
C VAL A 189 10.12 -2.31 -0.04
N GLY A 190 11.25 -1.92 -0.63
CA GLY A 190 11.31 -1.06 -1.82
C GLY A 190 11.43 0.43 -1.51
N VAL A 191 11.10 0.87 -0.30
CA VAL A 191 11.25 2.27 0.15
C VAL A 191 11.90 2.32 1.52
N GLY A 192 12.59 3.42 1.82
CA GLY A 192 13.32 3.55 3.07
C GLY A 192 12.43 3.63 4.32
N PRO A 193 12.97 3.27 5.51
CA PRO A 193 12.20 3.21 6.76
C PRO A 193 11.57 4.55 7.14
N LYS A 194 12.22 5.68 6.93
CA LYS A 194 11.66 7.01 7.17
C LYS A 194 10.35 7.22 6.40
N ARG A 195 10.29 6.76 5.14
CA ARG A 195 9.10 6.89 4.30
C ARG A 195 7.96 6.00 4.81
N VAL A 196 8.28 4.79 5.28
CA VAL A 196 7.29 3.87 5.86
C VAL A 196 6.72 4.45 7.15
N ILE A 197 7.56 4.88 8.09
CA ILE A 197 7.12 5.54 9.33
C ILE A 197 6.18 6.71 9.01
N ARG A 198 6.62 7.62 8.13
CA ARG A 198 5.85 8.80 7.74
C ARG A 198 4.48 8.46 7.15
N ARG A 199 4.37 7.40 6.35
CA ARG A 199 3.08 6.96 5.80
C ARG A 199 2.11 6.49 6.86
N TYR A 200 2.58 5.67 7.80
CA TYR A 200 1.73 5.21 8.89
C TYR A 200 1.31 6.36 9.81
N ARG A 201 2.19 7.35 10.06
CA ARG A 201 1.82 8.55 10.82
C ARG A 201 0.78 9.40 10.09
N LEU A 202 0.89 9.55 8.77
CA LEU A 202 -0.13 10.26 7.98
C LEU A 202 -1.47 9.49 7.89
N ARG A 203 -1.44 8.15 7.90
CA ARG A 203 -2.65 7.34 8.04
C ARG A 203 -3.33 7.59 9.38
N GLU A 204 -2.56 7.62 10.47
CA GLU A 204 -3.06 7.94 11.81
C GLU A 204 -3.78 9.29 11.85
N VAL A 205 -3.27 10.30 11.11
CA VAL A 205 -3.94 11.61 10.98
C VAL A 205 -5.37 11.42 10.43
N THR A 206 -5.54 10.60 9.39
CA THR A 206 -6.88 10.36 8.81
C THR A 206 -7.81 9.60 9.77
N GLU A 207 -7.26 8.69 10.55
CA GLU A 207 -8.03 7.95 11.58
C GLU A 207 -8.49 8.89 12.70
N ARG A 208 -7.61 9.79 13.18
CA ARG A 208 -7.95 10.79 14.20
C ARG A 208 -9.00 11.79 13.71
N MET A 209 -8.92 12.25 12.46
CA MET A 209 -9.97 13.09 11.85
C MET A 209 -11.35 12.43 11.89
N ALA A 210 -11.37 11.10 11.79
CA ALA A 210 -12.61 10.34 11.77
C ALA A 210 -13.31 10.26 13.14
N HIS A 211 -12.57 10.42 14.24
CA HIS A 211 -13.05 10.14 15.58
C HIS A 211 -13.10 11.37 16.51
N ALA A 212 -12.34 12.42 16.24
CA ALA A 212 -12.22 13.59 17.11
C ALA A 212 -12.49 14.91 16.38
N ARG A 213 -13.41 15.71 16.92
CA ARG A 213 -13.66 17.10 16.47
C ARG A 213 -13.85 18.01 17.68
N PRO A 214 -13.20 19.17 17.73
CA PRO A 214 -12.16 19.68 16.83
C PRO A 214 -10.82 18.96 17.02
N VAL A 215 -9.98 18.90 15.98
CA VAL A 215 -8.62 18.33 16.03
C VAL A 215 -7.62 19.45 16.34
N ASP A 216 -6.83 19.28 17.39
CA ASP A 216 -5.65 20.13 17.62
C ASP A 216 -4.50 19.66 16.72
N TRP A 217 -4.31 20.36 15.60
CA TRP A 217 -3.31 20.00 14.59
C TRP A 217 -1.87 20.18 15.08
N ALA A 218 -1.62 21.12 15.98
CA ALA A 218 -0.28 21.35 16.51
C ALA A 218 0.12 20.23 17.48
N ALA A 219 -0.78 19.86 18.39
CA ALA A 219 -0.57 18.73 19.29
C ALA A 219 -0.43 17.41 18.52
N LEU A 220 -1.30 17.16 17.54
CA LEU A 220 -1.23 15.96 16.70
C LEU A 220 0.08 15.90 15.88
N ALA A 221 0.55 17.01 15.33
CA ALA A 221 1.83 17.06 14.63
C ALA A 221 2.98 16.66 15.55
N ALA A 222 3.04 17.22 16.75
CA ALA A 222 4.07 16.90 17.75
C ALA A 222 4.00 15.42 18.16
N GLU A 223 2.81 14.88 18.47
CA GLU A 223 2.59 13.47 18.82
C GLU A 223 3.11 12.51 17.76
N LEU A 224 2.87 12.84 16.48
CA LEU A 224 3.23 11.98 15.35
C LEU A 224 4.64 12.25 14.78
N GLY A 225 5.46 13.06 15.48
CA GLY A 225 6.87 13.29 15.13
C GLY A 225 7.10 14.22 13.95
N PHE A 226 6.11 15.08 13.62
CA PHE A 226 6.30 16.20 12.69
C PHE A 226 6.89 17.40 13.44
N ALA A 227 7.74 18.19 12.77
CA ALA A 227 8.38 19.35 13.39
C ALA A 227 7.36 20.41 13.83
N ASP A 228 6.32 20.59 13.04
CA ASP A 228 5.22 21.54 13.25
C ASP A 228 3.98 21.18 12.41
N GLN A 229 2.89 21.90 12.63
CA GLN A 229 1.65 21.76 11.86
C GLN A 229 1.85 22.02 10.36
N ALA A 230 2.73 22.96 9.98
CA ALA A 230 2.98 23.27 8.57
C ALA A 230 3.72 22.11 7.86
N HIS A 231 4.63 21.44 8.56
CA HIS A 231 5.28 20.21 8.08
C HIS A 231 4.27 19.10 7.89
N LEU A 232 3.41 18.84 8.88
CA LEU A 232 2.32 17.88 8.76
C LEU A 232 1.42 18.18 7.56
N ALA A 233 0.99 19.44 7.40
CA ALA A 233 0.10 19.85 6.31
C ALA A 233 0.75 19.68 4.92
N ARG A 234 2.02 20.04 4.77
CA ARG A 234 2.77 19.81 3.51
C ARG A 234 2.87 18.33 3.15
N ASP A 235 3.19 17.49 4.13
CA ASP A 235 3.32 16.05 3.92
C ASP A 235 2.00 15.39 3.61
N PHE A 236 0.95 15.81 4.30
CA PHE A 236 -0.41 15.34 4.05
C PHE A 236 -0.84 15.70 2.62
N ALA A 237 -0.69 16.96 2.22
CA ALA A 237 -1.05 17.41 0.88
C ALA A 237 -0.24 16.70 -0.22
N ALA A 238 1.04 16.42 0.01
CA ALA A 238 1.88 15.68 -0.92
C ALA A 238 1.39 14.23 -1.12
N LEU A 239 0.94 13.57 -0.05
CA LEU A 239 0.49 12.19 -0.09
C LEU A 239 -0.96 12.06 -0.56
N PHE A 240 -1.88 12.88 -0.02
CA PHE A 240 -3.32 12.79 -0.28
C PHE A 240 -3.79 13.67 -1.44
N GLY A 241 -3.02 14.69 -1.83
CA GLY A 241 -3.32 15.54 -2.98
C GLY A 241 -4.18 16.75 -2.69
N GLU A 242 -4.53 16.97 -1.45
CA GLU A 242 -5.34 18.09 -1.02
C GLU A 242 -4.93 18.57 0.38
N PRO A 243 -5.26 19.82 0.74
CA PRO A 243 -4.98 20.35 2.06
C PRO A 243 -5.64 19.54 3.18
N LEU A 244 -4.93 19.39 4.30
CA LEU A 244 -5.36 18.71 5.51
C LEU A 244 -6.75 19.18 5.99
N THR A 245 -6.96 20.51 6.03
CA THR A 245 -8.22 21.13 6.46
C THR A 245 -9.38 20.84 5.51
N HIS A 246 -9.10 20.80 4.20
CA HIS A 246 -10.10 20.47 3.19
C HIS A 246 -10.52 18.99 3.28
N TYR A 247 -9.55 18.12 3.50
CA TYR A 247 -9.82 16.69 3.75
C TYR A 247 -10.67 16.50 5.01
N ALA A 248 -10.31 17.18 6.12
CA ALA A 248 -11.02 17.10 7.39
C ALA A 248 -12.47 17.62 7.33
N ALA A 249 -12.75 18.61 6.47
CA ALA A 249 -14.10 19.17 6.33
C ALA A 249 -15.12 18.18 5.73
N ARG A 250 -14.67 17.06 5.15
CA ARG A 250 -15.55 16.01 4.59
C ARG A 250 -15.94 14.92 5.58
N TYR A 251 -15.35 14.91 6.74
CA TYR A 251 -15.60 13.94 7.82
C TYR A 251 -16.09 14.61 9.08
#